data_0536cd779c479f4be70f672c088976b3
#
_entry.id   0536cd779c479f4be70f672c088976b3
#
_cell.length_a   1.000
_cell.length_b   1.000
_cell.length_c   1.000
_cell.angle_alpha   90.00
_cell.angle_beta   90.00
_cell.angle_gamma   90.00
#
_symmetry.space_group_name_H-M   'P 1'
#
loop_
_entity.id
_entity.type
_entity.pdbx_description
1 polymer ?
#
loop_
_entity_poly.entity_id
_entity_poly.type
_entity_poly.pdbx_seq_one_letter_code
_entity_poly.pdbx_strand_id
1 'polypeptide(L)'
;VDHVKTFDADSTATTIAASTYYVDNLAPIPRIILKAGSTWTNLLRVANAIEVTYKAGYGTAASSVPVPIKQAIITMAVNYFENPEPILKGETTNNVSGLITSLLRPYRVSRFGIGFS
;
A
#
# COMPACT_ATOMS: atom_id res chain seq x y z
N VAL A 1 -5.22 -4.71 10.08
CA VAL A 1 -6.63 -4.46 9.73
C VAL A 1 -7.33 -4.07 11.02
N ASP A 2 -7.98 -2.91 11.01
CA ASP A 2 -8.71 -2.41 12.17
C ASP A 2 -10.11 -3.02 12.22
N HIS A 3 -10.83 -2.99 11.11
CA HIS A 3 -12.13 -3.65 10.97
C HIS A 3 -12.48 -3.95 9.51
N VAL A 4 -13.38 -4.89 9.33
CA VAL A 4 -14.02 -5.22 8.06
C VAL A 4 -15.52 -5.03 8.24
N LYS A 5 -16.15 -4.29 7.35
CA LYS A 5 -17.60 -4.08 7.32
C LYS A 5 -18.18 -4.62 6.02
N THR A 6 -19.38 -5.13 6.11
CA THR A 6 -20.20 -5.48 4.95
C THR A 6 -21.43 -4.59 4.92
N PHE A 7 -21.92 -4.30 3.73
CA PHE A 7 -23.14 -3.53 3.49
C PHE A 7 -24.16 -4.42 2.79
N ASP A 8 -25.36 -4.48 3.36
CA ASP A 8 -26.50 -5.19 2.76
C ASP A 8 -27.15 -4.38 1.61
N ALA A 9 -28.22 -4.92 1.04
CA ALA A 9 -28.97 -4.28 -0.04
C ALA A 9 -29.50 -2.89 0.34
N ASP A 10 -29.82 -2.68 1.59
CA ASP A 10 -30.33 -1.41 2.15
C ASP A 10 -29.20 -0.48 2.61
N SER A 11 -27.96 -0.84 2.32
CA SER A 11 -26.74 -0.13 2.74
C SER A 11 -26.53 -0.07 4.25
N THR A 12 -27.11 -0.99 5.01
CA THR A 12 -26.87 -1.14 6.44
C THR A 12 -25.50 -1.79 6.66
N ALA A 13 -24.67 -1.15 7.46
CA ALA A 13 -23.32 -1.62 7.75
C ALA A 13 -23.31 -2.67 8.86
N THR A 14 -22.69 -3.82 8.62
CA THR A 14 -22.43 -4.85 9.63
C THR A 14 -20.93 -5.06 9.78
N THR A 15 -20.41 -4.94 11.00
CA THR A 15 -18.99 -5.22 11.28
C THR A 15 -18.78 -6.73 11.41
N ILE A 16 -17.85 -7.26 10.64
CA ILE A 16 -17.48 -8.67 10.64
C ILE A 16 -16.52 -8.94 11.81
N ALA A 17 -16.83 -9.96 12.62
CA ALA A 17 -15.97 -10.33 13.73
C ALA A 17 -14.58 -10.79 13.25
N ALA A 18 -13.51 -10.32 13.87
CA ALA A 18 -12.13 -10.70 13.52
C ALA A 18 -11.86 -12.21 13.65
N SER A 19 -12.70 -12.93 14.40
CA SER A 19 -12.64 -14.38 14.54
C SER A 19 -13.03 -15.14 13.27
N THR A 20 -13.73 -14.52 12.32
CA THR A 20 -14.28 -15.17 11.12
C THR A 20 -13.36 -15.11 9.89
N TYR A 21 -12.28 -14.35 9.96
CA TYR A 21 -11.34 -14.23 8.84
C TYR A 21 -9.88 -14.31 9.30
N TYR A 22 -8.99 -14.56 8.35
CA TYR A 22 -7.54 -14.41 8.49
C TYR A 22 -7.06 -13.20 7.71
N VAL A 23 -6.03 -12.52 8.23
CA VAL A 23 -5.28 -11.49 7.52
C VAL A 23 -3.95 -12.11 7.11
N ASP A 24 -3.77 -12.36 5.82
CA ASP A 24 -2.53 -12.89 5.25
C ASP A 24 -1.64 -11.71 4.83
N ASN A 25 -0.68 -11.38 5.69
CA ASN A 25 0.32 -10.34 5.45
C ASN A 25 1.63 -10.89 4.86
N LEU A 26 1.74 -12.21 4.69
CA LEU A 26 2.95 -12.86 4.16
C LEU A 26 2.95 -12.89 2.62
N ALA A 27 1.78 -12.81 2.02
CA ALA A 27 1.67 -12.72 0.58
C ALA A 27 2.22 -11.37 0.07
N PRO A 28 2.80 -11.30 -1.14
CA PRO A 28 3.26 -10.05 -1.76
C PRO A 28 2.16 -8.99 -1.87
N ILE A 29 0.92 -9.43 -1.97
CA ILE A 29 -0.30 -8.61 -1.88
C ILE A 29 -1.08 -9.13 -0.67
N PRO A 30 -1.19 -8.36 0.42
CA PRO A 30 -1.96 -8.75 1.59
C PRO A 30 -3.42 -9.07 1.25
N ARG A 31 -3.95 -10.12 1.87
CA ARG A 31 -5.31 -10.62 1.61
C ARG A 31 -6.07 -10.84 2.91
N ILE A 32 -7.40 -10.72 2.81
CA ILE A 32 -8.33 -11.16 3.85
C ILE A 32 -9.03 -12.41 3.34
N ILE A 33 -8.95 -13.50 4.12
CA ILE A 33 -9.45 -14.81 3.75
C ILE A 33 -10.45 -15.23 4.82
N LEU A 34 -11.68 -15.59 4.43
CA LEU A 34 -12.64 -16.16 5.35
C LEU A 34 -12.16 -17.53 5.87
N LYS A 35 -12.41 -17.80 7.14
CA LYS A 35 -12.19 -19.11 7.72
C LYS A 35 -13.21 -20.12 7.20
N ALA A 36 -12.82 -21.39 7.19
CA ALA A 36 -13.72 -22.48 6.82
C ALA A 36 -15.00 -22.44 7.69
N GLY A 37 -16.15 -22.56 7.06
CA GLY A 37 -17.45 -22.46 7.71
C GLY A 37 -17.96 -21.05 7.99
N SER A 38 -17.18 -20.01 7.65
CA SER A 38 -17.62 -18.62 7.70
C SER A 38 -18.09 -18.17 6.32
N THR A 39 -19.13 -17.34 6.29
CA THR A 39 -19.66 -16.73 5.07
C THR A 39 -19.70 -15.22 5.22
N TRP A 40 -19.64 -14.49 4.09
CA TRP A 40 -20.04 -13.10 4.07
C TRP A 40 -21.55 -13.01 4.35
N THR A 41 -22.01 -11.89 4.87
CA THR A 41 -23.44 -11.64 5.10
C THR A 41 -24.24 -11.91 3.80
N ASN A 42 -25.38 -12.60 3.92
CA ASN A 42 -26.07 -13.26 2.82
C ASN A 42 -26.63 -12.35 1.71
N LEU A 43 -26.82 -11.06 1.96
CA LEU A 43 -27.39 -10.12 1.00
C LEU A 43 -26.50 -8.88 0.96
N LEU A 44 -25.42 -8.96 0.17
CA LEU A 44 -24.55 -7.81 -0.06
C LEU A 44 -25.12 -6.93 -1.18
N ARG A 45 -24.97 -5.61 -1.05
CA ARG A 45 -25.28 -4.69 -2.14
C ARG A 45 -24.37 -4.96 -3.35
N VAL A 46 -24.85 -4.59 -4.53
CA VAL A 46 -24.21 -4.93 -5.82
C VAL A 46 -22.81 -4.29 -5.98
N ALA A 47 -22.59 -3.11 -5.40
CA ALA A 47 -21.30 -2.40 -5.51
C ALA A 47 -20.80 -1.91 -4.15
N ASN A 48 -19.47 -1.92 -3.96
CA ASN A 48 -18.81 -1.46 -2.72
C ASN A 48 -19.37 -2.14 -1.45
N ALA A 49 -19.67 -3.42 -1.55
CA ALA A 49 -20.33 -4.19 -0.49
C ALA A 49 -19.43 -4.49 0.70
N ILE A 50 -18.11 -4.41 0.55
CA ILE A 50 -17.13 -4.70 1.59
C ILE A 50 -16.22 -3.49 1.76
N GLU A 51 -16.08 -3.04 3.01
CA GLU A 51 -15.15 -1.98 3.42
C GLU A 51 -14.10 -2.58 4.35
N VAL A 52 -12.84 -2.33 4.05
CA VAL A 52 -11.71 -2.78 4.88
C VAL A 52 -10.96 -1.54 5.36
N THR A 53 -10.92 -1.35 6.67
CA THR A 53 -10.12 -0.30 7.30
C THR A 53 -8.83 -0.92 7.83
N TYR A 54 -7.71 -0.37 7.42
CA TYR A 54 -6.39 -0.88 7.83
C TYR A 54 -5.38 0.25 7.96
N LYS A 55 -4.36 0.03 8.79
CA LYS A 55 -3.18 0.89 8.88
C LYS A 55 -2.08 0.30 8.04
N ALA A 56 -1.48 1.11 7.18
CA ALA A 56 -0.35 0.74 6.35
C ALA A 56 0.83 1.66 6.63
N GLY A 57 2.05 1.10 6.53
CA GLY A 57 3.28 1.84 6.72
C GLY A 57 4.33 1.02 7.49
N TYR A 58 5.50 1.61 7.67
CA TYR A 58 6.63 0.94 8.36
C TYR A 58 6.55 1.02 9.89
N GLY A 59 5.57 1.75 10.44
CA GLY A 59 5.40 1.94 11.88
C GLY A 59 5.16 3.40 12.25
N THR A 60 5.11 3.68 13.56
CA THR A 60 4.81 5.02 14.09
C THR A 60 6.07 5.87 14.33
N ALA A 61 7.25 5.26 14.32
CA ALA A 61 8.52 5.95 14.54
C ALA A 61 9.33 6.10 13.24
N ALA A 62 10.06 7.19 13.10
CA ALA A 62 10.96 7.41 11.97
C ALA A 62 12.06 6.33 11.86
N SER A 63 12.44 5.70 12.98
CA SER A 63 13.39 4.58 13.02
C SER A 63 12.87 3.33 12.30
N SER A 64 11.54 3.14 12.20
CA SER A 64 10.93 2.00 11.53
C SER A 64 11.05 2.06 10.01
N VAL A 65 11.30 3.25 9.44
CA VAL A 65 11.48 3.41 8.00
C VAL A 65 12.84 2.84 7.58
N PRO A 66 12.91 1.96 6.56
CA PRO A 66 14.17 1.41 6.05
C PRO A 66 15.19 2.48 5.68
N VAL A 67 16.45 2.23 6.01
CA VAL A 67 17.55 3.18 5.76
C VAL A 67 17.65 3.63 4.29
N PRO A 68 17.54 2.74 3.28
CA PRO A 68 17.59 3.16 1.88
C PRO A 68 16.51 4.17 1.47
N ILE A 69 15.31 4.07 2.05
CA ILE A 69 14.23 5.03 1.80
C ILE A 69 14.59 6.39 2.41
N LYS A 70 15.10 6.42 3.63
CA LYS A 70 15.57 7.66 4.27
C LYS A 70 16.72 8.30 3.48
N GLN A 71 17.66 7.49 3.01
CA GLN A 71 18.77 7.96 2.19
C GLN A 71 18.28 8.56 0.87
N ALA A 72 17.32 7.92 0.20
CA ALA A 72 16.72 8.45 -1.02
C ALA A 72 16.05 9.81 -0.79
N ILE A 73 15.31 9.96 0.33
CA ILE A 73 14.66 11.23 0.69
C ILE A 73 15.70 12.33 0.93
N ILE A 74 16.76 12.05 1.69
CA ILE A 74 17.83 13.01 1.98
C ILE A 74 18.53 13.44 0.69
N THR A 75 18.90 12.47 -0.16
CA THR A 75 19.55 12.74 -1.44
C THR A 75 18.67 13.62 -2.35
N MET A 76 17.35 13.34 -2.38
CA MET A 76 16.42 14.17 -3.14
C MET A 76 16.29 15.57 -2.57
N ALA A 77 16.22 15.72 -1.25
CA ALA A 77 16.13 17.01 -0.58
C ALA A 77 17.38 17.88 -0.83
N VAL A 78 18.57 17.28 -0.72
CA VAL A 78 19.84 17.98 -1.04
C VAL A 78 19.87 18.43 -2.49
N ASN A 79 19.48 17.54 -3.42
CA ASN A 79 19.45 17.89 -4.84
C ASN A 79 18.49 19.05 -5.15
N TYR A 80 17.32 19.09 -4.52
CA TYR A 80 16.38 20.22 -4.68
C TYR A 80 16.89 21.50 -4.03
N PHE A 81 17.64 21.40 -2.93
CA PHE A 81 18.22 22.55 -2.28
C PHE A 81 19.36 23.17 -3.12
N GLU A 82 20.21 22.33 -3.72
CA GLU A 82 21.31 22.76 -4.56
C GLU A 82 20.84 23.24 -5.96
N ASN A 83 19.73 22.68 -6.45
CA ASN A 83 19.18 22.98 -7.78
C ASN A 83 17.71 23.40 -7.65
N PRO A 84 17.41 24.62 -7.17
CA PRO A 84 16.03 25.08 -6.93
C PRO A 84 15.26 25.33 -8.24
N GLU A 85 15.95 25.50 -9.38
CA GLU A 85 15.28 25.63 -10.65
C GLU A 85 14.89 24.27 -11.22
N PRO A 86 13.66 24.11 -11.76
CA PRO A 86 13.30 22.89 -12.47
C PRO A 86 14.23 22.71 -13.65
N ILE A 87 14.94 21.61 -13.68
CA ILE A 87 15.99 21.31 -14.64
C ILE A 87 15.40 21.22 -16.05
N LEU A 88 15.51 22.33 -16.79
CA LEU A 88 15.21 22.38 -18.23
C LEU A 88 16.43 22.04 -19.11
N LYS A 89 17.57 21.67 -18.52
CA LYS A 89 18.78 21.29 -19.24
C LYS A 89 19.29 19.92 -18.84
N GLY A 90 19.21 19.02 -19.79
CA GLY A 90 19.36 17.57 -19.74
C GLY A 90 20.72 16.96 -19.37
N GLU A 91 21.51 17.49 -18.45
CA GLU A 91 22.86 16.94 -18.25
C GLU A 91 23.23 16.48 -16.82
N THR A 92 22.53 16.88 -15.78
CA THR A 92 22.96 16.52 -14.42
C THR A 92 21.97 15.64 -13.64
N THR A 93 20.75 15.51 -14.11
CA THR A 93 19.64 14.83 -13.40
C THR A 93 19.71 13.31 -13.48
N ASN A 94 20.38 12.75 -14.48
CA ASN A 94 20.38 11.31 -14.73
C ASN A 94 21.07 10.50 -13.61
N ASN A 95 22.12 11.04 -13.00
CA ASN A 95 22.88 10.30 -11.99
C ASN A 95 22.16 10.23 -10.64
N VAL A 96 21.55 11.32 -10.19
CA VAL A 96 20.80 11.37 -8.92
C VAL A 96 19.50 10.57 -9.04
N SER A 97 18.79 10.68 -10.16
CA SER A 97 17.59 9.91 -10.45
C SER A 97 17.89 8.41 -10.49
N GLY A 98 18.99 7.97 -11.09
CA GLY A 98 19.44 6.60 -11.13
C GLY A 98 19.74 6.05 -9.73
N LEU A 99 20.43 6.82 -8.90
CA LEU A 99 20.73 6.45 -7.51
C LEU A 99 19.44 6.28 -6.68
N ILE A 100 18.54 7.25 -6.73
CA ILE A 100 17.25 7.19 -6.04
C ILE A 100 16.45 5.98 -6.49
N THR A 101 16.38 5.74 -7.80
CA THR A 101 15.67 4.58 -8.36
C THR A 101 16.26 3.26 -7.87
N SER A 102 17.59 3.14 -7.80
CA SER A 102 18.26 1.92 -7.31
C SER A 102 17.99 1.68 -5.82
N LEU A 103 18.00 2.72 -5.00
CA LEU A 103 17.68 2.64 -3.56
C LEU A 103 16.23 2.23 -3.30
N LEU A 104 15.28 2.70 -4.12
CA LEU A 104 13.87 2.46 -3.94
C LEU A 104 13.36 1.18 -4.64
N ARG A 105 14.12 0.62 -5.58
CA ARG A 105 13.75 -0.56 -6.37
C ARG A 105 13.31 -1.76 -5.52
N PRO A 106 14.00 -2.14 -4.41
CA PRO A 106 13.59 -3.26 -3.56
C PRO A 106 12.25 -3.05 -2.85
N TYR A 107 11.84 -1.80 -2.66
CA TYR A 107 10.62 -1.41 -1.95
C TYR A 107 9.43 -1.15 -2.87
N ARG A 108 9.65 -1.26 -4.18
CA ARG A 108 8.60 -1.08 -5.17
C ARG A 108 7.78 -2.36 -5.30
N VAL A 109 6.48 -2.27 -5.04
CA VAL A 109 5.55 -3.37 -5.31
C VAL A 109 5.35 -3.45 -6.83
N SER A 110 5.95 -4.47 -7.45
CA SER A 110 5.71 -4.80 -8.86
C SER A 110 4.37 -5.53 -8.96
N ARG A 111 3.36 -4.88 -9.48
CA ARG A 111 2.16 -5.58 -9.94
C ARG A 111 2.54 -6.27 -11.25
N PHE A 112 2.77 -7.58 -11.22
CA PHE A 112 2.65 -8.39 -12.43
C PHE A 112 1.17 -8.36 -12.80
N GLY A 113 0.85 -7.66 -13.88
CA GLY A 113 -0.50 -7.64 -14.41
C GLY A 113 -0.88 -9.06 -14.83
N ILE A 114 -1.75 -9.70 -14.05
CA ILE A 114 -2.56 -10.78 -14.57
C ILE A 114 -3.60 -10.04 -15.42
N GLY A 115 -3.33 -9.99 -16.73
CA GLY A 115 -4.31 -9.55 -17.69
C GLY A 115 -5.47 -10.54 -17.64
N PHE A 116 -6.60 -10.12 -17.14
CA PHE A 116 -7.85 -10.80 -17.43
C PHE A 116 -8.22 -10.44 -18.87
N SER A 117 -8.03 -11.40 -19.78
CA SER A 117 -8.68 -11.41 -21.10
C SER A 117 -10.11 -11.90 -20.94
#